data_6df2c3b34deefdc2b4fa33fc7747b691
#
_entry.id   6df2c3b34deefdc2b4fa33fc7747b691
#
_cell.length_a   1.000
_cell.length_b   1.000
_cell.length_c   1.000
_cell.angle_alpha   90.00
_cell.angle_beta   90.00
_cell.angle_gamma   90.00
#
_symmetry.space_group_name_H-M   'P 1'
#
loop_
_entity.id
_entity.type
_entity.pdbx_description
1 polymer ?
#
loop_
_entity_poly.entity_id
_entity_poly.type
_entity_poly.pdbx_seq_one_letter_code
_entity_poly.pdbx_strand_id
1 'polypeptide(L)'
;MHADGDVTGHLRLRSQAPIDRDKRITSHAMSINTIFCISDFTKRNGATHLVPGSHLIESLGIPDDAVEKTHIIEAERGSVLLFHCNIWHGTSENRSSQNRYAMIAPWRRNWSKGPYELCRMVRSDVLERAGEEGRRIFGFDSLQPYLEKWQWDRERGEPKTEFSGLKRD
;
A
#
# COMPACT_ATOMS: atom_id res chain seq x y z
N MET A 1 -8.90 12.09 8.23
CA MET A 1 -7.78 11.14 8.52
C MET A 1 -8.23 9.72 8.32
N HIS A 2 -7.36 8.83 7.90
CA HIS A 2 -7.58 7.40 7.70
C HIS A 2 -6.29 6.61 8.01
N ALA A 3 -6.41 5.30 8.03
CA ALA A 3 -5.29 4.36 8.05
C ALA A 3 -5.53 3.32 6.93
N ASP A 4 -4.54 3.11 6.08
CA ASP A 4 -4.67 2.22 4.90
C ASP A 4 -4.57 0.73 5.23
N GLY A 5 -4.29 0.43 6.49
CA GLY A 5 -4.29 -0.95 6.99
C GLY A 5 -5.65 -1.65 6.90
N ASP A 6 -6.70 -0.90 6.63
CA ASP A 6 -8.07 -1.42 6.57
C ASP A 6 -8.36 -2.34 5.39
N VAL A 7 -7.52 -2.40 4.40
CA VAL A 7 -7.63 -3.45 3.38
C VAL A 7 -7.36 -4.84 4.02
N THR A 8 -6.67 -4.86 5.15
CA THR A 8 -6.50 -6.03 6.01
C THR A 8 -7.20 -5.86 7.37
N GLY A 9 -7.72 -4.69 7.66
CA GLY A 9 -8.36 -4.32 8.93
C GLY A 9 -9.70 -5.02 9.16
N HIS A 10 -10.30 -5.61 8.14
CA HIS A 10 -11.37 -6.58 8.31
C HIS A 10 -10.91 -7.87 9.00
N LEU A 11 -9.61 -8.09 9.08
CA LEU A 11 -8.97 -9.07 9.97
C LEU A 11 -8.77 -8.54 11.40
N ARG A 12 -9.30 -7.41 11.77
CA ARG A 12 -9.67 -7.19 13.16
C ARG A 12 -10.78 -8.18 13.48
N LEU A 13 -10.35 -9.42 13.65
CA LEU A 13 -11.15 -10.43 14.28
C LEU A 13 -11.70 -9.75 15.53
N ARG A 14 -12.99 -9.57 15.58
CA ARG A 14 -13.70 -9.36 16.83
C ARG A 14 -13.53 -10.62 17.66
N SER A 15 -12.29 -10.92 18.02
CA SER A 15 -11.95 -11.90 19.00
C SER A 15 -12.49 -11.35 20.31
N GLN A 16 -13.50 -11.97 20.84
CA GLN A 16 -13.99 -11.71 22.20
C GLN A 16 -12.97 -12.20 23.24
N ALA A 17 -11.87 -12.81 22.82
CA ALA A 17 -10.78 -13.19 23.69
C ALA A 17 -9.98 -11.95 24.08
N PRO A 18 -9.53 -11.85 25.35
CA PRO A 18 -8.62 -10.78 25.77
C PRO A 18 -7.36 -10.85 24.88
N ILE A 19 -7.13 -9.84 24.10
CA ILE A 19 -5.92 -9.76 23.28
C ILE A 19 -4.76 -9.56 24.24
N ASP A 20 -3.84 -10.51 24.23
CA ASP A 20 -2.58 -10.37 24.93
C ASP A 20 -1.84 -9.18 24.33
N ARG A 21 -1.81 -8.07 25.08
CA ARG A 21 -1.25 -6.78 24.64
C ARG A 21 0.24 -6.88 24.28
N ASP A 22 0.93 -7.89 24.78
CA ASP A 22 2.36 -8.12 24.55
C ASP A 22 2.63 -8.90 23.24
N LYS A 23 1.60 -9.46 22.61
CA LYS A 23 1.69 -10.23 21.35
C LYS A 23 1.01 -9.56 20.16
N ARG A 24 1.04 -8.25 20.08
CA ARG A 24 0.33 -7.50 19.02
C ARG A 24 0.85 -7.83 17.64
N ILE A 25 0.02 -8.46 16.83
CA ILE A 25 0.24 -8.65 15.39
C ILE A 25 0.18 -7.31 14.63
N THR A 26 -0.39 -6.28 15.25
CA THR A 26 -0.52 -4.93 14.70
C THR A 26 0.81 -4.23 14.40
N SER A 27 1.91 -4.67 15.00
CA SER A 27 3.25 -4.16 14.70
C SER A 27 3.84 -4.68 13.39
N HIS A 28 3.24 -5.70 12.77
CA HIS A 28 3.71 -6.23 11.49
C HIS A 28 3.11 -5.41 10.34
N ALA A 29 3.96 -4.68 9.65
CA ALA A 29 3.55 -3.97 8.45
C ALA A 29 3.10 -4.94 7.38
N MET A 30 1.81 -4.95 7.07
CA MET A 30 1.26 -5.65 5.91
C MET A 30 1.56 -4.89 4.62
N SER A 31 1.61 -3.57 4.73
CA SER A 31 2.08 -2.71 3.68
C SER A 31 2.86 -1.52 4.25
N ILE A 32 3.67 -0.95 3.40
CA ILE A 32 4.38 0.32 3.65
C ILE A 32 3.95 1.27 2.56
N ASN A 33 3.55 2.46 2.94
CA ASN A 33 3.20 3.49 2.00
C ASN A 33 4.42 4.33 1.66
N THR A 34 4.60 4.61 0.37
CA THR A 34 5.51 5.63 -0.11
C THR A 34 4.74 6.74 -0.81
N ILE A 35 5.14 7.97 -0.56
CA ILE A 35 4.65 9.14 -1.28
C ILE A 35 5.86 9.84 -1.88
N PHE A 36 5.93 9.85 -3.20
CA PHE A 36 6.95 10.59 -3.95
C PHE A 36 6.46 12.02 -4.15
N CYS A 37 7.20 12.99 -3.65
CA CYS A 37 6.88 14.40 -3.77
C CYS A 37 7.22 14.90 -5.18
N ILE A 38 6.24 14.98 -6.07
CA ILE A 38 6.41 15.51 -7.43
C ILE A 38 6.53 17.04 -7.42
N SER A 39 5.93 17.68 -6.43
CA SER A 39 6.10 19.09 -6.09
C SER A 39 6.48 19.22 -4.62
N ASP A 40 6.88 20.39 -4.17
CA ASP A 40 7.12 20.64 -2.75
C ASP A 40 5.86 20.40 -1.93
N PHE A 41 6.05 19.85 -0.74
CA PHE A 41 5.01 19.69 0.28
C PHE A 41 5.23 20.74 1.34
N THR A 42 4.27 21.63 1.51
CA THR A 42 4.31 22.69 2.51
C THR A 42 3.01 22.70 3.31
N LYS A 43 3.07 23.25 4.49
CA LYS A 43 1.87 23.46 5.31
C LYS A 43 0.78 24.20 4.56
N ARG A 44 1.15 25.10 3.66
CA ARG A 44 0.22 25.95 2.90
C ARG A 44 -0.45 25.24 1.74
N ASN A 45 0.25 24.29 1.08
CA ASN A 45 -0.26 23.63 -0.13
C ASN A 45 -0.90 22.26 0.13
N GLY A 46 -1.27 21.97 1.39
CA GLY A 46 -1.96 20.75 1.72
C GLY A 46 -1.03 19.53 1.86
N ALA A 47 0.13 19.73 2.48
CA ALA A 47 1.05 18.63 2.78
C ALA A 47 0.36 17.51 3.56
N THR A 48 0.89 16.31 3.43
CA THR A 48 0.47 15.15 4.21
C THR A 48 0.70 15.41 5.69
N HIS A 49 -0.27 15.07 6.52
CA HIS A 49 -0.11 15.07 7.96
C HIS A 49 -0.30 13.64 8.49
N LEU A 50 0.36 13.34 9.57
CA LEU A 50 0.29 12.04 10.24
C LEU A 50 0.42 12.16 11.75
N VAL A 51 -0.04 11.13 12.47
CA VAL A 51 0.12 11.02 13.92
C VAL A 51 1.22 10.00 14.20
N PRO A 52 2.42 10.43 14.63
CA PRO A 52 3.51 9.53 14.94
C PRO A 52 3.11 8.51 16.01
N GLY A 53 3.50 7.25 15.85
CA GLY A 53 3.22 6.18 16.78
C GLY A 53 1.79 5.62 16.74
N SER A 54 0.87 6.21 15.97
CA SER A 54 -0.54 5.79 15.94
C SER A 54 -0.75 4.36 15.44
N HIS A 55 0.18 3.80 14.66
CA HIS A 55 0.14 2.40 14.22
C HIS A 55 0.27 1.40 15.39
N LEU A 56 0.72 1.86 16.56
CA LEU A 56 0.82 1.05 17.80
C LEU A 56 -0.42 1.20 18.69
N ILE A 57 -1.32 2.11 18.34
CA ILE A 57 -2.52 2.38 19.15
C ILE A 57 -3.60 1.41 18.70
N GLU A 58 -4.08 0.61 19.65
CA GLU A 58 -5.24 -0.25 19.46
C GLU A 58 -6.52 0.59 19.67
N SER A 59 -7.23 0.85 18.59
CA SER A 59 -8.47 1.61 18.62
C SER A 59 -9.45 1.03 17.59
N LEU A 60 -10.75 1.09 17.92
CA LEU A 60 -11.82 0.72 16.99
C LEU A 60 -12.03 1.76 15.87
N GLY A 61 -11.40 2.89 15.98
CA GLY A 61 -11.45 3.99 15.02
C GLY A 61 -10.39 5.03 15.35
N ILE A 62 -10.28 6.05 14.52
CA ILE A 62 -9.41 7.19 14.78
C ILE A 62 -10.17 8.14 15.73
N PRO A 63 -9.65 8.44 16.91
CA PRO A 63 -10.30 9.39 17.83
C PRO A 63 -10.40 10.78 17.23
N ASP A 64 -11.44 11.53 17.60
CA ASP A 64 -11.66 12.89 17.08
C ASP A 64 -10.51 13.83 17.43
N ASP A 65 -9.90 13.67 18.59
CA ASP A 65 -8.74 14.46 19.06
C ASP A 65 -7.42 14.08 18.36
N ALA A 66 -7.42 13.06 17.54
CA ALA A 66 -6.22 12.65 16.78
C ALA A 66 -5.70 13.77 15.85
N VAL A 67 -6.61 14.65 15.39
CA VAL A 67 -6.24 15.79 14.55
C VAL A 67 -5.29 16.75 15.27
N GLU A 68 -5.45 16.91 16.57
CA GLU A 68 -4.61 17.80 17.40
C GLU A 68 -3.18 17.26 17.56
N LYS A 69 -2.99 15.96 17.36
CA LYS A 69 -1.70 15.25 17.50
C LYS A 69 -0.97 15.08 16.17
N THR A 70 -1.44 15.74 15.12
CA THR A 70 -0.86 15.59 13.78
C THR A 70 0.42 16.39 13.62
N HIS A 71 1.35 15.80 12.87
CA HIS A 71 2.53 16.47 12.35
C HIS A 71 2.37 16.65 10.85
N ILE A 72 2.50 17.86 10.37
CA ILE A 72 2.52 18.18 8.94
C ILE A 72 3.91 17.88 8.42
N ILE A 73 3.98 17.10 7.37
CA ILE A 73 5.25 16.70 6.75
C ILE A 73 5.57 17.68 5.61
N GLU A 74 6.47 18.59 5.88
CA GLU A 74 7.02 19.46 4.85
C GLU A 74 8.23 18.77 4.21
N ALA A 75 8.28 18.76 2.88
CA ALA A 75 9.29 18.05 2.12
C ALA A 75 9.49 18.72 0.76
N GLU A 76 10.72 18.75 0.29
CA GLU A 76 11.06 19.28 -1.03
C GLU A 76 10.64 18.31 -2.14
N ARG A 77 10.41 18.84 -3.33
CA ARG A 77 10.25 18.07 -4.55
C ARG A 77 11.39 17.06 -4.69
N GLY A 78 11.04 15.82 -5.05
CA GLY A 78 11.99 14.69 -5.16
C GLY A 78 12.16 13.90 -3.87
N SER A 79 11.67 14.38 -2.73
CA SER A 79 11.65 13.61 -1.49
C SER A 79 10.70 12.44 -1.57
N VAL A 80 10.96 11.43 -0.75
CA VAL A 80 10.09 10.27 -0.57
C VAL A 80 9.71 10.15 0.90
N LEU A 81 8.41 10.17 1.17
CA LEU A 81 7.87 9.85 2.49
C LEU A 81 7.64 8.34 2.55
N LEU A 82 8.12 7.73 3.61
CA LEU A 82 7.96 6.29 3.85
C LEU A 82 7.33 6.11 5.24
N PHE A 83 6.19 5.43 5.30
CA PHE A 83 5.51 5.19 6.57
C PHE A 83 4.67 3.91 6.58
N HIS A 84 4.45 3.41 7.78
CA HIS A 84 3.65 2.23 8.03
C HIS A 84 2.18 2.47 7.63
N CYS A 85 1.54 1.53 6.94
CA CYS A 85 0.16 1.69 6.44
C CYS A 85 -0.88 1.99 7.53
N ASN A 86 -0.65 1.55 8.76
CA ASN A 86 -1.56 1.77 9.89
C ASN A 86 -1.35 3.12 10.60
N ILE A 87 -0.39 3.93 10.20
CA ILE A 87 -0.28 5.29 10.72
C ILE A 87 -1.51 6.09 10.30
N TRP A 88 -2.12 6.75 11.27
CA TRP A 88 -3.22 7.67 10.99
C TRP A 88 -2.67 8.87 10.25
N HIS A 89 -3.18 9.09 9.06
CA HIS A 89 -2.70 10.14 8.18
C HIS A 89 -3.83 10.75 7.36
N GLY A 90 -3.51 11.81 6.68
CA GLY A 90 -4.44 12.51 5.83
C GLY A 90 -3.75 13.62 5.05
N THR A 91 -4.54 14.38 4.33
CA THR A 91 -4.09 15.54 3.57
C THR A 91 -4.69 16.79 4.19
N SER A 92 -3.87 17.81 4.39
CA SER A 92 -4.32 19.13 4.83
C SER A 92 -5.01 19.86 3.66
N GLU A 93 -5.77 20.89 4.00
CA GLU A 93 -6.35 21.76 3.00
C GLU A 93 -5.26 22.52 2.22
N ASN A 94 -5.41 22.57 0.90
CA ASN A 94 -4.54 23.40 0.07
C ASN A 94 -5.07 24.84 0.03
N ARG A 95 -4.36 25.73 0.71
CA ARG A 95 -4.64 27.18 0.76
C ARG A 95 -3.69 28.00 -0.12
N SER A 96 -2.95 27.33 -0.99
CA SER A 96 -2.10 27.97 -1.98
C SER A 96 -2.84 28.12 -3.31
N SER A 97 -2.24 28.92 -4.21
CA SER A 97 -2.74 29.06 -5.59
C SER A 97 -2.24 27.97 -6.54
N GLN A 98 -1.46 27.01 -6.05
CA GLN A 98 -0.81 25.99 -6.86
C GLN A 98 -1.27 24.58 -6.46
N ASN A 99 -1.29 23.68 -7.44
CA ASN A 99 -1.54 22.27 -7.19
C ASN A 99 -0.32 21.60 -6.55
N ARG A 100 -0.57 20.69 -5.61
CA ARG A 100 0.42 19.80 -5.06
C ARG A 100 0.28 18.43 -5.72
N TYR A 101 1.35 17.94 -6.31
CA TYR A 101 1.39 16.66 -6.99
C TYR A 101 2.21 15.63 -6.20
N ALA A 102 1.69 14.42 -6.13
CA ALA A 102 2.33 13.28 -5.50
C ALA A 102 2.04 12.00 -6.28
N MET A 103 2.96 11.05 -6.21
CA MET A 103 2.70 9.67 -6.61
C MET A 103 2.70 8.81 -5.34
N ILE A 104 1.63 8.06 -5.13
CA ILE A 104 1.48 7.17 -3.98
C ILE A 104 1.71 5.75 -4.45
N ALA A 105 2.57 5.01 -3.75
CA ALA A 105 2.83 3.61 -4.01
C ALA A 105 2.76 2.81 -2.70
N PRO A 106 1.70 2.05 -2.48
CA PRO A 106 1.60 1.11 -1.37
C PRO A 106 2.35 -0.18 -1.72
N TRP A 107 3.41 -0.48 -0.98
CA TRP A 107 4.21 -1.70 -1.11
C TRP A 107 3.66 -2.78 -0.20
N ARG A 108 3.47 -3.97 -0.75
CA ARG A 108 2.90 -5.10 -0.03
C ARG A 108 3.81 -6.33 -0.14
N ARG A 109 3.62 -7.25 0.77
CA ARG A 109 4.24 -8.56 0.63
C ARG A 109 3.63 -9.30 -0.56
N ASN A 110 4.43 -10.09 -1.26
CA ASN A 110 4.04 -10.80 -2.48
C ASN A 110 2.81 -11.71 -2.34
N TRP A 111 2.56 -12.23 -1.15
CA TRP A 111 1.39 -13.07 -0.86
C TRP A 111 0.11 -12.26 -0.59
N SER A 112 0.22 -10.95 -0.41
CA SER A 112 -0.91 -10.06 -0.14
C SER A 112 -1.35 -9.36 -1.43
N LYS A 113 -2.59 -9.62 -1.83
CA LYS A 113 -3.16 -8.97 -3.01
C LYS A 113 -3.32 -7.47 -2.78
N GLY A 114 -2.85 -6.68 -3.73
CA GLY A 114 -3.05 -5.23 -3.72
C GLY A 114 -4.49 -4.82 -4.07
N PRO A 115 -4.86 -3.55 -3.84
CA PRO A 115 -6.18 -3.04 -4.21
C PRO A 115 -6.37 -2.94 -5.73
N TYR A 116 -5.29 -3.00 -6.49
CA TYR A 116 -5.30 -2.90 -7.95
C TYR A 116 -4.69 -4.16 -8.58
N GLU A 117 -5.29 -4.60 -9.69
CA GLU A 117 -4.78 -5.69 -10.53
C GLU A 117 -3.71 -5.14 -11.49
N LEU A 118 -2.56 -4.75 -10.96
CA LEU A 118 -1.51 -4.10 -11.75
C LEU A 118 -1.09 -4.93 -12.96
N CYS A 119 -1.05 -6.26 -12.81
CA CYS A 119 -0.73 -7.17 -13.93
C CYS A 119 -1.70 -7.05 -15.11
N ARG A 120 -2.91 -6.51 -14.89
CA ARG A 120 -3.91 -6.26 -15.94
C ARG A 120 -3.99 -4.81 -16.38
N MET A 121 -3.50 -3.90 -15.54
CA MET A 121 -3.63 -2.46 -15.75
C MET A 121 -2.40 -1.84 -16.40
N VAL A 122 -1.22 -2.43 -16.16
CA VAL A 122 0.03 -1.91 -16.72
C VAL A 122 0.08 -2.21 -18.22
N ARG A 123 0.33 -1.18 -19.01
CA ARG A 123 0.47 -1.28 -20.45
C ARG A 123 1.75 -2.03 -20.81
N SER A 124 1.71 -2.78 -21.92
CA SER A 124 2.85 -3.57 -22.40
C SER A 124 4.10 -2.72 -22.66
N ASP A 125 3.94 -1.52 -23.23
CA ASP A 125 5.06 -0.61 -23.48
C ASP A 125 5.74 -0.10 -22.19
N VAL A 126 4.97 0.07 -21.12
CA VAL A 126 5.50 0.41 -19.79
C VAL A 126 6.26 -0.78 -19.21
N LEU A 127 5.70 -1.98 -19.35
CA LEU A 127 6.30 -3.20 -18.85
C LEU A 127 7.62 -3.53 -19.56
N GLU A 128 7.67 -3.36 -20.87
CA GLU A 128 8.89 -3.54 -21.67
C GLU A 128 10.00 -2.59 -21.23
N ARG A 129 9.68 -1.32 -21.01
CA ARG A 129 10.66 -0.34 -20.51
C ARG A 129 11.10 -0.59 -19.08
N ALA A 130 10.22 -1.11 -18.24
CA ALA A 130 10.52 -1.42 -16.85
C ALA A 130 11.34 -2.71 -16.69
N GLY A 131 11.35 -3.56 -17.71
CA GLY A 131 12.12 -4.79 -17.75
C GLY A 131 11.72 -5.80 -16.67
N GLU A 132 12.64 -6.68 -16.34
CA GLU A 132 12.41 -7.76 -15.35
C GLU A 132 12.09 -7.23 -13.96
N GLU A 133 12.79 -6.20 -13.51
CA GLU A 133 12.55 -5.56 -12.22
C GLU A 133 11.14 -4.94 -12.14
N GLY A 134 10.70 -4.29 -13.22
CA GLY A 134 9.33 -3.76 -13.30
C GLY A 134 8.28 -4.87 -13.23
N ARG A 135 8.50 -5.99 -13.91
CA ARG A 135 7.61 -7.16 -13.81
C ARG A 135 7.49 -7.63 -12.37
N ARG A 136 8.61 -7.72 -11.67
CA ARG A 136 8.65 -8.11 -10.26
C ARG A 136 7.90 -7.12 -9.37
N ILE A 137 8.12 -5.83 -9.56
CA ILE A 137 7.47 -4.76 -8.78
C ILE A 137 5.96 -4.74 -9.02
N PHE A 138 5.50 -4.92 -10.25
CA PHE A 138 4.07 -4.97 -10.58
C PHE A 138 3.39 -6.29 -10.19
N GLY A 139 4.15 -7.26 -9.70
CA GLY A 139 3.63 -8.51 -9.16
C GLY A 139 3.37 -9.60 -10.21
N PHE A 140 3.96 -9.48 -11.41
CA PHE A 140 3.83 -10.54 -12.42
C PHE A 140 4.44 -11.86 -11.97
N ASP A 141 5.45 -11.80 -11.10
CA ASP A 141 6.15 -12.97 -10.57
C ASP A 141 5.63 -13.42 -9.20
N SER A 142 4.63 -12.72 -8.65
CA SER A 142 4.06 -13.01 -7.34
C SER A 142 2.85 -13.95 -7.41
N LEU A 143 2.94 -14.98 -8.24
CA LEU A 143 1.97 -16.07 -8.19
C LEU A 143 2.10 -16.80 -6.86
N GLN A 144 0.97 -17.18 -6.30
CA GLN A 144 0.99 -17.99 -5.09
C GLN A 144 1.83 -19.26 -5.33
N PRO A 145 2.70 -19.67 -4.39
CA PRO A 145 3.61 -20.81 -4.59
C PRO A 145 2.92 -22.11 -5.03
N TYR A 146 1.66 -22.28 -4.66
CA TYR A 146 0.82 -23.40 -5.08
C TYR A 146 0.45 -23.34 -6.56
N LEU A 147 0.20 -22.15 -7.11
CA LEU A 147 -0.14 -21.96 -8.51
C LEU A 147 1.10 -21.99 -9.40
N GLU A 148 2.25 -21.53 -8.90
CA GLU A 148 3.49 -21.53 -9.65
C GLU A 148 3.95 -22.92 -10.09
N LYS A 149 3.80 -23.93 -9.22
CA LYS A 149 4.21 -25.32 -9.55
C LYS A 149 3.29 -26.01 -10.53
N TRP A 150 2.01 -25.67 -10.53
CA TRP A 150 0.97 -26.48 -11.16
C TRP A 150 0.32 -25.81 -12.37
N GLN A 151 0.32 -24.49 -12.42
CA GLN A 151 -0.46 -23.73 -13.40
C GLN A 151 0.35 -22.73 -14.24
N TRP A 152 1.60 -22.50 -13.89
CA TRP A 152 2.46 -21.53 -14.56
C TRP A 152 3.69 -22.19 -15.18
N ASP A 153 3.91 -21.91 -16.46
CA ASP A 153 5.13 -22.29 -17.15
C ASP A 153 6.15 -21.15 -17.01
N ARG A 154 7.19 -21.36 -16.22
CA ARG A 154 8.22 -20.34 -15.97
C ARG A 154 9.09 -20.06 -17.20
N GLU A 155 9.30 -21.05 -18.07
CA GLU A 155 10.12 -20.88 -19.26
C GLU A 155 9.40 -20.07 -20.33
N ARG A 156 8.08 -20.28 -20.44
CA ARG A 156 7.24 -19.57 -21.40
C ARG A 156 6.63 -18.29 -20.85
N GLY A 157 6.64 -18.09 -19.52
CA GLY A 157 6.02 -16.96 -18.88
C GLY A 157 4.49 -16.91 -19.05
N GLU A 158 3.84 -18.07 -19.18
CA GLU A 158 2.41 -18.19 -19.42
C GLU A 158 1.75 -19.30 -18.57
N PRO A 159 0.44 -19.28 -18.39
CA PRO A 159 -0.28 -20.37 -17.73
C PRO A 159 -0.12 -21.68 -18.48
N LYS A 160 0.11 -22.77 -17.76
CA LYS A 160 0.11 -24.12 -18.36
C LYS A 160 -1.28 -24.45 -18.88
N THR A 161 -1.40 -24.66 -20.17
CA THR A 161 -2.67 -24.94 -20.84
C THR A 161 -3.28 -26.29 -20.46
N GLU A 162 -2.49 -27.23 -19.99
CA GLU A 162 -2.94 -28.59 -19.62
C GLU A 162 -3.81 -28.63 -18.35
N PHE A 163 -3.76 -27.56 -17.51
CA PHE A 163 -4.60 -27.43 -16.31
C PHE A 163 -5.78 -26.47 -16.45
N SER A 164 -5.96 -25.91 -17.61
CA SER A 164 -7.10 -25.05 -17.88
C SER A 164 -8.37 -25.87 -18.11
N GLY A 165 -8.87 -26.51 -17.06
CA GLY A 165 -10.27 -26.92 -17.01
C GLY A 165 -11.24 -25.74 -17.15
N LEU A 166 -10.72 -24.55 -17.24
CA LEU A 166 -11.37 -23.33 -17.67
C LEU A 166 -10.94 -23.04 -19.11
N LYS A 167 -11.64 -23.67 -20.05
CA LYS A 167 -11.68 -23.13 -21.42
C LYS A 167 -12.18 -21.69 -21.28
N ARG A 168 -11.36 -20.74 -21.64
CA ARG A 168 -11.81 -19.40 -21.94
C ARG A 168 -12.40 -19.46 -23.34
N ASP A 169 -13.72 -19.51 -23.41
CA ASP A 169 -14.44 -19.20 -24.64
C ASP A 169 -14.29 -17.71 -24.94
#